data_8380ccd018d8709c17ec2eb743a9d165
#
_entry.id   8380ccd018d8709c17ec2eb743a9d165
#
_cell.length_a   1.000
_cell.length_b   1.000
_cell.length_c   1.000
_cell.angle_alpha   90.00
_cell.angle_beta   90.00
_cell.angle_gamma   90.00
#
_symmetry.space_group_name_H-M   'P 1'
#
loop_
_entity.id
_entity.type
_entity.pdbx_description
1 polymer ?
#
loop_
_entity_poly.entity_id
_entity_poly.type
_entity_poly.pdbx_seq_one_letter_code
_entity_poly.pdbx_strand_id
1 'polypeptide(L)'
;MIPDFLIRAFLIQALRIRYANACFAMAVVAMTAMMPAPSMPQQAANGSTPSAGTVTFTLDFPQSDPEHYSIAIDASGHGRYECTGKVAEDSEEEAYRTEFQMSAGNRVRVFSLAKQAQYFTGAVDSSNGKLAFTGAKVLSYQDGQRSNSAHYNYSNLAPVQQLTALFQSMAATLEYGRRLAYYHRYQKLALDDELKRMQTQARNNELSEIQSVAPVLQEILEDSSVINVVRARAKELIEMGNSVAAGH
;
A
#
# COMPACT_ATOMS: atom_id res chain seq x y z
N MET A 1 -45.71 -9.58 8.99
CA MET A 1 -45.75 -11.03 9.30
C MET A 1 -44.33 -11.52 9.00
N ILE A 2 -43.48 -11.52 10.03
CA ILE A 2 -42.04 -11.87 9.95
C ILE A 2 -41.94 -13.27 10.56
N PRO A 3 -41.32 -14.26 9.91
CA PRO A 3 -41.26 -15.61 10.45
C PRO A 3 -40.25 -15.77 11.59
N ASP A 4 -40.72 -16.42 12.64
CA ASP A 4 -40.10 -16.73 13.93
C ASP A 4 -38.87 -17.67 13.92
N PHE A 5 -38.07 -17.71 12.88
CA PHE A 5 -37.00 -18.70 12.76
C PHE A 5 -35.59 -18.16 13.12
N LEU A 6 -35.41 -16.88 13.41
CA LEU A 6 -34.11 -16.27 13.68
C LEU A 6 -33.79 -15.96 15.14
N ILE A 7 -34.64 -16.32 16.10
CA ILE A 7 -34.43 -16.01 17.54
C ILE A 7 -33.90 -17.21 18.34
N ARG A 8 -33.76 -18.39 17.75
CA ARG A 8 -33.32 -19.60 18.49
C ARG A 8 -31.84 -19.99 18.38
N ALA A 9 -31.04 -19.25 17.64
CA ALA A 9 -29.62 -19.59 17.42
C ALA A 9 -28.62 -18.88 18.36
N PHE A 10 -29.05 -17.95 19.24
CA PHE A 10 -28.15 -17.13 20.05
C PHE A 10 -28.10 -17.48 21.56
N LEU A 11 -28.73 -18.57 21.99
CA LEU A 11 -28.87 -18.87 23.45
C LEU A 11 -28.21 -20.19 23.92
N ILE A 12 -27.33 -20.83 23.11
CA ILE A 12 -26.70 -22.13 23.49
C ILE A 12 -25.19 -22.06 23.67
N GLN A 13 -24.56 -20.90 23.65
CA GLN A 13 -23.09 -20.83 23.80
C GLN A 13 -22.59 -20.11 25.06
N ALA A 14 -23.42 -19.88 26.05
CA ALA A 14 -23.05 -19.20 27.29
C ALA A 14 -23.04 -20.07 28.55
N LEU A 15 -22.96 -21.41 28.45
CA LEU A 15 -22.99 -22.24 29.66
C LEU A 15 -22.06 -23.47 29.56
N ARG A 16 -20.75 -23.25 29.48
CA ARG A 16 -19.76 -24.31 29.80
C ARG A 16 -18.38 -23.69 30.08
N ILE A 17 -18.21 -23.02 31.20
CA ILE A 17 -16.90 -22.91 31.88
C ILE A 17 -17.22 -22.54 33.37
N ARG A 18 -17.46 -23.54 34.18
CA ARG A 18 -17.28 -23.50 35.64
C ARG A 18 -17.22 -24.95 36.14
N TYR A 19 -16.28 -25.21 37.03
CA TYR A 19 -15.94 -26.39 37.83
C TYR A 19 -14.69 -27.14 37.33
N ALA A 20 -13.59 -26.82 38.00
CA ALA A 20 -12.71 -27.78 38.65
C ALA A 20 -11.64 -27.04 39.48
N ASN A 21 -12.01 -26.62 40.69
CA ASN A 21 -11.06 -26.43 41.77
C ASN A 21 -11.24 -27.60 42.69
N ALA A 22 -10.20 -28.37 42.99
CA ALA A 22 -10.06 -29.05 44.29
C ALA A 22 -8.63 -29.59 44.43
N CYS A 23 -7.91 -29.03 45.37
CA CYS A 23 -7.01 -29.63 46.36
C CYS A 23 -6.11 -30.80 45.99
N PHE A 24 -4.79 -30.58 46.10
CA PHE A 24 -3.95 -31.48 46.90
C PHE A 24 -2.79 -30.68 47.50
N ALA A 25 -2.83 -30.52 48.83
CA ALA A 25 -1.71 -30.08 49.64
C ALA A 25 -0.89 -31.32 50.01
N MET A 26 0.42 -31.33 49.74
CA MET A 26 1.36 -32.19 50.45
C MET A 26 2.70 -31.47 50.57
N ALA A 27 3.04 -31.21 51.82
CA ALA A 27 4.29 -30.64 52.27
C ALA A 27 5.41 -31.71 52.15
N VAL A 28 6.53 -31.30 51.53
CA VAL A 28 7.81 -31.97 51.74
C VAL A 28 8.86 -30.91 52.02
N VAL A 29 9.37 -30.92 53.24
CA VAL A 29 10.57 -30.20 53.68
C VAL A 29 11.79 -30.94 53.18
N ALA A 30 12.66 -30.26 52.44
CA ALA A 30 14.06 -30.70 52.27
C ALA A 30 14.96 -29.52 51.85
N MET A 31 15.83 -29.17 52.74
CA MET A 31 17.24 -28.82 52.65
C MET A 31 17.70 -27.84 51.55
N THR A 32 17.99 -26.64 52.02
CA THR A 32 18.77 -25.59 51.39
C THR A 32 20.18 -26.05 50.98
N ALA A 33 20.44 -26.11 49.69
CA ALA A 33 21.78 -26.00 49.14
C ALA A 33 21.89 -24.66 48.42
N MET A 34 22.66 -23.75 49.00
CA MET A 34 22.96 -22.41 48.51
C MET A 34 23.98 -22.59 47.37
N MET A 35 23.50 -22.56 46.10
CA MET A 35 24.35 -22.41 44.92
C MET A 35 24.29 -20.95 44.44
N PRO A 36 25.42 -20.32 44.15
CA PRO A 36 25.41 -18.97 43.53
C PRO A 36 24.78 -19.07 42.13
N ALA A 37 23.72 -18.33 41.92
CA ALA A 37 23.09 -18.17 40.60
C ALA A 37 24.11 -17.60 39.59
N PRO A 38 24.28 -18.20 38.40
CA PRO A 38 25.00 -17.54 37.35
C PRO A 38 24.24 -16.26 36.97
N SER A 39 24.90 -15.12 37.10
CA SER A 39 24.45 -13.84 36.58
C SER A 39 24.27 -14.00 35.07
N MET A 40 23.03 -14.19 34.62
CA MET A 40 22.72 -14.01 33.20
C MET A 40 23.04 -12.57 32.81
N PRO A 41 23.77 -12.36 31.73
CA PRO A 41 23.90 -11.01 31.21
C PRO A 41 22.47 -10.52 30.88
N GLN A 42 22.04 -9.49 31.57
CA GLN A 42 20.84 -8.75 31.29
C GLN A 42 20.97 -8.24 29.85
N GLN A 43 20.32 -8.95 28.95
CA GLN A 43 20.26 -8.57 27.55
C GLN A 43 19.65 -7.18 27.51
N ALA A 44 20.50 -6.19 27.28
CA ALA A 44 20.08 -4.81 27.16
C ALA A 44 18.92 -4.75 26.17
N ALA A 45 17.78 -4.38 26.70
CA ALA A 45 16.58 -4.16 25.93
C ALA A 45 16.88 -3.21 24.77
N ASN A 46 16.61 -3.70 23.60
CA ASN A 46 16.07 -2.96 22.48
C ASN A 46 16.64 -1.55 22.31
N GLY A 47 17.75 -1.45 21.61
CA GLY A 47 17.95 -0.29 20.76
C GLY A 47 16.74 -0.20 19.84
N SER A 48 15.80 0.68 20.16
CA SER A 48 14.77 1.11 19.22
C SER A 48 15.53 1.66 18.04
N THR A 49 15.67 0.88 16.99
CA THR A 49 16.07 1.40 15.69
C THR A 49 15.18 2.61 15.47
N PRO A 50 15.72 3.83 15.23
CA PRO A 50 14.86 4.98 15.00
C PRO A 50 13.87 4.56 13.92
N SER A 51 12.58 4.64 14.22
CA SER A 51 11.53 4.26 13.31
C SER A 51 11.76 5.07 12.04
N ALA A 52 12.20 4.39 11.01
CA ALA A 52 12.46 5.02 9.72
C ALA A 52 11.14 5.64 9.27
N GLY A 53 11.15 6.94 8.92
CA GLY A 53 9.93 7.68 8.61
C GLY A 53 9.13 7.02 7.50
N THR A 54 7.82 7.13 7.58
CA THR A 54 6.87 6.67 6.54
C THR A 54 6.09 7.87 6.03
N VAL A 55 5.95 7.99 4.72
CA VAL A 55 5.06 8.94 4.05
C VAL A 55 3.90 8.16 3.48
N THR A 56 2.67 8.58 3.80
CA THR A 56 1.46 7.96 3.25
C THR A 56 0.62 8.99 2.51
N PHE A 57 0.12 8.59 1.36
CA PHE A 57 -0.87 9.34 0.58
C PHE A 57 -2.14 8.53 0.45
N THR A 58 -3.29 9.17 0.67
CA THR A 58 -4.62 8.58 0.47
C THR A 58 -5.44 9.48 -0.42
N LEU A 59 -6.20 8.89 -1.33
CA LEU A 59 -7.22 9.57 -2.14
C LEU A 59 -8.57 8.89 -1.94
N ASP A 60 -9.59 9.71 -1.67
CA ASP A 60 -11.01 9.35 -1.72
C ASP A 60 -11.70 10.22 -2.77
N PHE A 61 -12.06 9.61 -3.87
CA PHE A 61 -12.76 10.31 -4.95
C PHE A 61 -13.78 9.38 -5.63
N PRO A 62 -15.08 9.46 -5.28
CA PRO A 62 -16.13 8.57 -5.81
C PRO A 62 -16.30 8.58 -7.34
N GLN A 63 -15.62 9.48 -8.05
CA GLN A 63 -15.65 9.60 -9.51
C GLN A 63 -14.35 9.09 -10.17
N SER A 64 -13.43 8.50 -9.41
CA SER A 64 -12.22 7.88 -9.93
C SER A 64 -12.31 6.37 -9.89
N ASP A 65 -11.42 5.72 -10.61
CA ASP A 65 -11.23 4.28 -10.59
C ASP A 65 -9.74 3.98 -10.29
N PRO A 66 -9.45 3.42 -9.10
CA PRO A 66 -10.35 3.14 -7.98
C PRO A 66 -10.85 4.39 -7.25
N GLU A 67 -12.01 4.31 -6.61
CA GLU A 67 -12.60 5.42 -5.84
C GLU A 67 -11.81 5.73 -4.57
N HIS A 68 -11.20 4.71 -3.99
CA HIS A 68 -10.34 4.84 -2.80
C HIS A 68 -9.03 4.09 -3.00
N TYR A 69 -7.90 4.77 -2.68
CA TYR A 69 -6.62 4.09 -2.55
C TYR A 69 -5.68 4.77 -1.56
N SER A 70 -4.70 4.01 -1.08
CA SER A 70 -3.59 4.52 -0.28
C SER A 70 -2.25 3.95 -0.76
N ILE A 71 -1.20 4.78 -0.64
CA ILE A 71 0.19 4.39 -0.86
C ILE A 71 1.01 4.82 0.35
N ALA A 72 1.68 3.86 0.99
CA ALA A 72 2.61 4.12 2.07
C ALA A 72 4.03 3.76 1.63
N ILE A 73 5.00 4.65 1.84
CA ILE A 73 6.41 4.47 1.50
C ILE A 73 7.24 4.66 2.75
N ASP A 74 8.04 3.67 3.13
CA ASP A 74 8.98 3.77 4.21
C ASP A 74 10.36 4.31 3.77
N ALA A 75 11.23 4.63 4.71
CA ALA A 75 12.54 5.18 4.43
C ALA A 75 13.50 4.22 3.70
N SER A 76 13.20 2.91 3.66
CA SER A 76 13.94 1.94 2.85
C SER A 76 13.50 1.96 1.37
N GLY A 77 12.35 2.60 1.09
CA GLY A 77 11.69 2.62 -0.21
C GLY A 77 10.72 1.45 -0.40
N HIS A 78 10.47 0.67 0.65
CA HIS A 78 9.42 -0.33 0.59
C HIS A 78 8.06 0.36 0.54
N GLY A 79 7.30 0.06 -0.51
CA GLY A 79 6.01 0.64 -0.80
C GLY A 79 4.88 -0.37 -0.61
N ARG A 80 3.75 0.11 -0.10
CA ARG A 80 2.50 -0.63 0.00
C ARG A 80 1.41 0.15 -0.68
N TYR A 81 0.71 -0.50 -1.57
CA TYR A 81 -0.48 0.03 -2.23
C TYR A 81 -1.70 -0.76 -1.82
N GLU A 82 -2.76 -0.07 -1.47
CA GLU A 82 -4.06 -0.65 -1.12
C GLU A 82 -5.15 0.13 -1.85
N CYS A 83 -6.12 -0.56 -2.44
CA CYS A 83 -7.30 0.05 -3.03
C CYS A 83 -8.53 -0.84 -2.86
N THR A 84 -9.71 -0.24 -3.08
CA THR A 84 -10.98 -0.95 -3.19
C THR A 84 -11.64 -0.51 -4.47
N GLY A 85 -12.09 -1.46 -5.30
CA GLY A 85 -12.73 -1.16 -6.57
C GLY A 85 -12.78 -2.37 -7.50
N LYS A 86 -13.44 -2.20 -8.62
CA LYS A 86 -13.48 -3.19 -9.69
C LYS A 86 -12.18 -3.19 -10.47
N VAL A 87 -11.75 -4.33 -10.95
CA VAL A 87 -10.59 -4.45 -11.84
C VAL A 87 -10.99 -4.38 -13.32
N ALA A 88 -12.26 -4.73 -13.62
CA ALA A 88 -12.88 -4.63 -14.92
C ALA A 88 -14.39 -4.38 -14.75
N GLU A 89 -15.08 -3.94 -15.81
CA GLU A 89 -16.51 -3.62 -15.75
C GLU A 89 -17.39 -4.79 -15.26
N ASP A 90 -17.00 -6.01 -15.63
CA ASP A 90 -17.69 -7.26 -15.29
C ASP A 90 -17.16 -7.94 -14.02
N SER A 91 -16.18 -7.35 -13.33
CA SER A 91 -15.66 -7.87 -12.07
C SER A 91 -16.47 -7.38 -10.87
N GLU A 92 -16.39 -8.13 -9.77
CA GLU A 92 -16.89 -7.67 -8.48
C GLU A 92 -15.92 -6.64 -7.87
N GLU A 93 -16.43 -5.84 -6.95
CA GLU A 93 -15.59 -4.92 -6.17
C GLU A 93 -14.79 -5.72 -5.15
N GLU A 94 -13.47 -5.55 -5.15
CA GLU A 94 -12.56 -6.27 -4.28
C GLU A 94 -11.56 -5.32 -3.61
N ALA A 95 -11.18 -5.66 -2.38
CA ALA A 95 -10.00 -5.07 -1.75
C ALA A 95 -8.74 -5.67 -2.38
N TYR A 96 -7.86 -4.82 -2.86
CA TYR A 96 -6.58 -5.21 -3.45
C TYR A 96 -5.42 -4.62 -2.68
N ARG A 97 -4.37 -5.39 -2.51
CA ARG A 97 -3.12 -4.96 -1.86
C ARG A 97 -1.93 -5.53 -2.60
N THR A 98 -0.91 -4.69 -2.79
CA THR A 98 0.38 -5.11 -3.31
C THR A 98 1.52 -4.35 -2.63
N GLU A 99 2.70 -4.95 -2.64
CA GLU A 99 3.94 -4.36 -2.14
C GLU A 99 4.91 -4.19 -3.31
N PHE A 100 5.72 -3.16 -3.25
CA PHE A 100 6.70 -2.87 -4.30
C PHE A 100 7.93 -2.19 -3.73
N GLN A 101 9.02 -2.18 -4.49
CA GLN A 101 10.22 -1.43 -4.15
C GLN A 101 10.29 -0.18 -5.02
N MET A 102 10.27 0.98 -4.39
CA MET A 102 10.42 2.28 -5.02
C MET A 102 11.87 2.49 -5.48
N SER A 103 12.07 3.15 -6.61
CA SER A 103 13.38 3.57 -7.07
C SER A 103 14.08 4.50 -6.07
N ALA A 104 15.41 4.45 -6.04
CA ALA A 104 16.19 5.29 -5.11
C ALA A 104 15.96 6.78 -5.35
N GLY A 105 15.81 7.22 -6.59
CA GLY A 105 15.56 8.61 -6.96
C GLY A 105 14.22 9.11 -6.43
N ASN A 106 13.13 8.38 -6.67
CA ASN A 106 11.82 8.78 -6.20
C ASN A 106 11.71 8.66 -4.66
N ARG A 107 12.36 7.68 -4.04
CA ARG A 107 12.46 7.61 -2.59
C ARG A 107 13.06 8.89 -2.01
N VAL A 108 14.23 9.32 -2.48
CA VAL A 108 14.87 10.57 -2.06
C VAL A 108 13.94 11.76 -2.29
N ARG A 109 13.28 11.80 -3.45
CA ARG A 109 12.33 12.87 -3.80
C ARG A 109 11.15 12.93 -2.84
N VAL A 110 10.51 11.81 -2.51
CA VAL A 110 9.36 11.75 -1.57
C VAL A 110 9.74 12.34 -0.22
N PHE A 111 10.84 11.88 0.38
CA PHE A 111 11.24 12.34 1.72
C PHE A 111 11.77 13.79 1.71
N SER A 112 12.42 14.21 0.62
CA SER A 112 12.84 15.61 0.45
C SER A 112 11.64 16.55 0.35
N LEU A 113 10.62 16.20 -0.44
CA LEU A 113 9.39 16.98 -0.58
C LEU A 113 8.58 17.01 0.72
N ALA A 114 8.49 15.87 1.43
CA ALA A 114 7.84 15.82 2.75
C ALA A 114 8.53 16.76 3.76
N LYS A 115 9.88 16.79 3.77
CA LYS A 115 10.65 17.74 4.57
C LYS A 115 10.40 19.20 4.17
N GLN A 116 10.37 19.51 2.86
CA GLN A 116 10.07 20.85 2.35
C GLN A 116 8.64 21.30 2.70
N ALA A 117 7.69 20.36 2.73
CA ALA A 117 6.33 20.58 3.21
C ALA A 117 6.24 20.57 4.76
N GLN A 118 7.36 20.72 5.48
CA GLN A 118 7.43 20.70 6.95
C GLN A 118 6.74 19.48 7.56
N TYR A 119 6.84 18.32 6.89
CA TYR A 119 6.19 17.07 7.29
C TYR A 119 4.68 17.24 7.49
N PHE A 120 4.06 18.08 6.64
CA PHE A 120 2.62 18.34 6.60
C PHE A 120 2.05 19.03 7.85
N THR A 121 2.89 19.77 8.59
CA THR A 121 2.42 20.64 9.65
C THR A 121 1.90 21.97 9.08
N GLY A 122 0.89 22.55 9.75
CA GLY A 122 0.33 23.84 9.33
C GLY A 122 -0.79 23.74 8.28
N ALA A 123 -1.08 24.86 7.61
CA ALA A 123 -2.17 24.97 6.64
C ALA A 123 -1.72 24.43 5.27
N VAL A 124 -2.05 23.20 4.97
CA VAL A 124 -1.77 22.55 3.68
C VAL A 124 -2.88 22.79 2.66
N ASP A 125 -4.14 22.76 3.10
CA ASP A 125 -5.28 22.99 2.20
C ASP A 125 -5.41 24.46 1.84
N SER A 126 -5.48 24.72 0.54
CA SER A 126 -5.69 26.04 -0.05
C SER A 126 -6.99 26.08 -0.86
N SER A 127 -7.89 25.15 -0.60
CA SER A 127 -9.19 25.06 -1.29
C SER A 127 -10.05 26.28 -1.01
N ASN A 128 -10.84 26.67 -1.98
CA ASN A 128 -11.89 27.68 -1.84
C ASN A 128 -13.14 27.22 -2.61
N GLY A 129 -14.29 27.82 -2.33
CA GLY A 129 -15.58 27.43 -2.91
C GLY A 129 -15.70 27.56 -4.45
N LYS A 130 -14.65 28.04 -5.14
CA LYS A 130 -14.61 28.17 -6.60
C LYS A 130 -13.82 27.03 -7.26
N LEU A 131 -13.05 26.25 -6.48
CA LEU A 131 -12.26 25.13 -7.00
C LEU A 131 -13.12 23.88 -7.07
N ALA A 132 -13.00 23.16 -8.19
CA ALA A 132 -13.63 21.86 -8.34
C ALA A 132 -13.10 20.88 -7.27
N PHE A 133 -13.99 20.02 -6.80
CA PHE A 133 -13.59 18.91 -5.95
C PHE A 133 -12.91 17.84 -6.82
N THR A 134 -11.68 17.51 -6.51
CA THR A 134 -10.85 16.51 -7.21
C THR A 134 -10.44 15.36 -6.29
N GLY A 135 -11.27 15.09 -5.29
CA GLY A 135 -11.07 14.04 -4.29
C GLY A 135 -10.52 14.59 -2.97
N ALA A 136 -10.95 13.98 -1.88
CA ALA A 136 -10.36 14.20 -0.56
C ALA A 136 -8.99 13.52 -0.51
N LYS A 137 -7.94 14.30 -0.28
CA LYS A 137 -6.56 13.82 -0.22
C LYS A 137 -6.02 13.95 1.19
N VAL A 138 -5.23 12.96 1.59
CA VAL A 138 -4.53 13.00 2.87
C VAL A 138 -3.06 12.69 2.61
N LEU A 139 -2.18 13.57 3.09
CA LEU A 139 -0.75 13.29 3.21
C LEU A 139 -0.41 13.15 4.69
N SER A 140 0.26 12.07 5.07
CA SER A 140 0.74 11.89 6.42
C SER A 140 2.22 11.53 6.46
N TYR A 141 2.86 11.91 7.54
CA TYR A 141 4.23 11.54 7.86
C TYR A 141 4.30 11.02 9.28
N GLN A 142 4.92 9.86 9.45
CA GLN A 142 5.13 9.25 10.75
C GLN A 142 6.57 8.77 10.88
N ASP A 143 7.21 9.15 12.00
CA ASP A 143 8.48 8.57 12.46
C ASP A 143 8.39 8.34 13.99
N GLY A 144 9.49 7.95 14.63
CA GLY A 144 9.51 7.72 16.09
C GLY A 144 9.21 8.98 16.94
N GLN A 145 9.18 10.18 16.36
CA GLN A 145 9.00 11.45 17.06
C GLN A 145 7.83 12.28 16.52
N ARG A 146 7.42 12.06 15.26
CA ARG A 146 6.44 12.87 14.55
C ARG A 146 5.31 11.98 14.04
N SER A 147 4.09 12.51 14.16
CA SER A 147 2.88 11.90 13.57
C SER A 147 1.98 13.05 13.12
N ASN A 148 2.12 13.43 11.85
CA ASN A 148 1.41 14.55 11.26
C ASN A 148 0.56 14.07 10.09
N SER A 149 -0.59 14.74 9.89
CA SER A 149 -1.50 14.45 8.80
C SER A 149 -2.15 15.76 8.32
N ALA A 150 -2.25 15.92 7.01
CA ALA A 150 -2.92 17.05 6.39
C ALA A 150 -3.97 16.55 5.40
N HIS A 151 -5.20 17.05 5.57
CA HIS A 151 -6.33 16.83 4.67
C HIS A 151 -6.46 18.02 3.73
N TYR A 152 -6.65 17.77 2.43
CA TYR A 152 -6.79 18.83 1.43
C TYR A 152 -7.52 18.33 0.18
N ASN A 153 -8.21 19.23 -0.51
CA ASN A 153 -8.64 19.02 -1.90
C ASN A 153 -7.61 19.63 -2.86
N TYR A 154 -7.10 20.82 -2.55
CA TYR A 154 -6.08 21.52 -3.33
C TYR A 154 -5.08 22.21 -2.41
N SER A 155 -3.81 22.25 -2.82
CA SER A 155 -2.76 22.96 -2.10
C SER A 155 -1.96 23.86 -3.03
N ASN A 156 -1.65 25.10 -2.58
CA ASN A 156 -0.73 26.01 -3.27
C ASN A 156 0.74 25.70 -2.97
N LEU A 157 1.04 24.79 -2.03
CA LEU A 157 2.40 24.43 -1.68
C LEU A 157 3.01 23.53 -2.76
N ALA A 158 4.02 24.03 -3.46
CA ALA A 158 4.67 23.30 -4.54
C ALA A 158 5.17 21.90 -4.13
N PRO A 159 5.76 21.67 -2.93
CA PRO A 159 6.13 20.32 -2.50
C PRO A 159 4.93 19.37 -2.37
N VAL A 160 3.77 19.86 -1.89
CA VAL A 160 2.55 19.07 -1.76
C VAL A 160 1.98 18.71 -3.13
N GLN A 161 1.95 19.66 -4.07
CA GLN A 161 1.52 19.40 -5.45
C GLN A 161 2.40 18.34 -6.12
N GLN A 162 3.73 18.42 -5.96
CA GLN A 162 4.67 17.46 -6.52
C GLN A 162 4.52 16.07 -5.90
N LEU A 163 4.30 15.97 -4.58
CA LEU A 163 4.01 14.70 -3.92
C LEU A 163 2.71 14.11 -4.43
N THR A 164 1.65 14.91 -4.49
CA THR A 164 0.35 14.48 -5.02
C THR A 164 0.48 13.90 -6.42
N ALA A 165 1.13 14.64 -7.33
CA ALA A 165 1.35 14.19 -8.70
C ALA A 165 2.16 12.88 -8.77
N LEU A 166 3.22 12.76 -7.96
CA LEU A 166 4.04 11.56 -7.90
C LEU A 166 3.24 10.35 -7.38
N PHE A 167 2.47 10.50 -6.31
CA PHE A 167 1.65 9.42 -5.76
C PHE A 167 0.53 9.00 -6.72
N GLN A 168 -0.12 9.96 -7.39
CA GLN A 168 -1.15 9.66 -8.39
C GLN A 168 -0.56 8.92 -9.62
N SER A 169 0.60 9.33 -10.07
CA SER A 169 1.33 8.67 -11.16
C SER A 169 1.76 7.24 -10.79
N MET A 170 2.18 7.00 -9.54
CA MET A 170 2.45 5.64 -9.04
C MET A 170 1.18 4.79 -8.94
N ALA A 171 0.09 5.36 -8.40
CA ALA A 171 -1.19 4.67 -8.33
C ALA A 171 -1.65 4.19 -9.71
N ALA A 172 -1.56 5.06 -10.73
CA ALA A 172 -1.91 4.72 -12.10
C ALA A 172 -1.07 3.54 -12.63
N THR A 173 0.24 3.52 -12.35
CA THR A 173 1.11 2.40 -12.73
C THR A 173 0.69 1.09 -12.05
N LEU A 174 0.40 1.13 -10.75
CA LEU A 174 0.02 -0.05 -9.98
C LEU A 174 -1.35 -0.60 -10.40
N GLU A 175 -2.29 0.29 -10.77
CA GLU A 175 -3.58 -0.10 -11.35
C GLU A 175 -3.42 -0.73 -12.73
N TYR A 176 -2.50 -0.24 -13.57
CA TYR A 176 -2.15 -0.97 -14.79
C TYR A 176 -1.66 -2.39 -14.48
N GLY A 177 -0.78 -2.54 -13.49
CA GLY A 177 -0.30 -3.87 -13.07
C GLY A 177 -1.43 -4.79 -12.63
N ARG A 178 -2.38 -4.28 -11.83
CA ARG A 178 -3.56 -5.02 -11.37
C ARG A 178 -4.44 -5.48 -12.55
N ARG A 179 -4.79 -4.56 -13.47
CA ARG A 179 -5.60 -4.87 -14.65
C ARG A 179 -4.89 -5.83 -15.60
N LEU A 180 -3.60 -5.65 -15.84
CA LEU A 180 -2.81 -6.55 -16.69
C LEU A 180 -2.76 -7.98 -16.12
N ALA A 181 -2.60 -8.14 -14.81
CA ALA A 181 -2.65 -9.45 -14.16
C ALA A 181 -4.02 -10.12 -14.33
N TYR A 182 -5.09 -9.36 -14.17
CA TYR A 182 -6.46 -9.85 -14.39
C TYR A 182 -6.69 -10.25 -15.86
N TYR A 183 -6.36 -9.37 -16.82
CA TYR A 183 -6.55 -9.65 -18.24
C TYR A 183 -5.66 -10.80 -18.73
N HIS A 184 -4.44 -10.91 -18.24
CA HIS A 184 -3.57 -12.03 -18.58
C HIS A 184 -4.17 -13.37 -18.18
N ARG A 185 -4.86 -13.41 -17.05
CA ARG A 185 -5.47 -14.62 -16.53
C ARG A 185 -6.82 -14.94 -17.15
N TYR A 186 -7.66 -13.94 -17.40
CA TYR A 186 -9.07 -14.14 -17.72
C TYR A 186 -9.49 -13.62 -19.09
N GLN A 187 -8.85 -12.59 -19.64
CA GLN A 187 -9.28 -11.83 -20.80
C GLN A 187 -8.12 -11.42 -21.71
N LYS A 188 -7.34 -12.40 -22.19
CA LYS A 188 -6.09 -12.11 -22.93
C LYS A 188 -6.24 -11.17 -24.14
N LEU A 189 -7.44 -11.09 -24.73
CA LEU A 189 -7.74 -10.18 -25.83
C LEU A 189 -7.71 -8.70 -25.41
N ALA A 190 -7.99 -8.39 -24.15
CA ALA A 190 -7.95 -7.03 -23.64
C ALA A 190 -6.52 -6.51 -23.40
N LEU A 191 -5.51 -7.38 -23.38
CA LEU A 191 -4.13 -7.02 -23.11
C LEU A 191 -3.56 -6.00 -24.12
N ASP A 192 -3.92 -6.10 -25.41
CA ASP A 192 -3.36 -5.19 -26.42
C ASP A 192 -3.76 -3.75 -26.18
N ASP A 193 -5.04 -3.51 -25.93
CA ASP A 193 -5.55 -2.16 -25.67
C ASP A 193 -5.04 -1.61 -24.34
N GLU A 194 -4.95 -2.44 -23.30
CA GLU A 194 -4.44 -2.02 -22.00
C GLU A 194 -2.96 -1.65 -22.06
N LEU A 195 -2.12 -2.49 -22.65
CA LEU A 195 -0.70 -2.21 -22.84
C LEU A 195 -0.46 -1.00 -23.75
N LYS A 196 -1.28 -0.80 -24.79
CA LYS A 196 -1.21 0.38 -25.65
C LYS A 196 -1.51 1.66 -24.88
N ARG A 197 -2.54 1.67 -24.03
CA ARG A 197 -2.84 2.80 -23.14
C ARG A 197 -1.68 3.08 -22.19
N MET A 198 -1.17 2.04 -21.54
CA MET A 198 -0.03 2.15 -20.64
C MET A 198 1.21 2.71 -21.34
N GLN A 199 1.56 2.23 -22.55
CA GLN A 199 2.66 2.76 -23.35
C GLN A 199 2.49 4.26 -23.67
N THR A 200 1.27 4.67 -24.02
CA THR A 200 0.98 6.07 -24.33
C THR A 200 1.24 6.96 -23.11
N GLN A 201 0.74 6.58 -21.96
CA GLN A 201 0.93 7.34 -20.72
C GLN A 201 2.40 7.32 -20.26
N ALA A 202 3.09 6.17 -20.42
CA ALA A 202 4.51 6.08 -20.11
C ALA A 202 5.36 7.03 -20.96
N ARG A 203 5.10 7.11 -22.28
CA ARG A 203 5.78 8.03 -23.20
C ARG A 203 5.48 9.51 -22.90
N ASN A 204 4.32 9.80 -22.35
CA ASN A 204 3.93 11.14 -21.90
C ASN A 204 4.50 11.50 -20.51
N ASN A 205 5.28 10.62 -19.86
CA ASN A 205 5.77 10.76 -18.49
C ASN A 205 4.64 10.89 -17.44
N GLU A 206 3.48 10.29 -17.69
CA GLU A 206 2.35 10.27 -16.77
C GLU A 206 2.43 9.13 -15.76
N LEU A 207 3.32 8.14 -15.98
CA LEU A 207 3.54 6.98 -15.13
C LEU A 207 4.89 7.06 -14.40
N SER A 208 4.88 6.70 -13.12
CA SER A 208 6.09 6.57 -12.30
C SER A 208 6.22 5.15 -11.77
N GLU A 209 7.45 4.68 -11.53
CA GLU A 209 7.73 3.36 -10.96
C GLU A 209 7.24 2.19 -11.85
N ILE A 210 7.40 2.31 -13.18
CA ILE A 210 6.98 1.26 -14.13
C ILE A 210 7.63 -0.09 -13.80
N GLN A 211 8.85 -0.10 -13.27
CA GLN A 211 9.53 -1.32 -12.85
C GLN A 211 8.79 -2.08 -11.74
N SER A 212 7.90 -1.41 -10.97
CA SER A 212 7.10 -2.08 -9.94
C SER A 212 6.10 -3.10 -10.50
N VAL A 213 5.73 -2.97 -11.76
CA VAL A 213 4.84 -3.91 -12.47
C VAL A 213 5.59 -4.80 -13.47
N ALA A 214 6.93 -4.76 -13.46
CA ALA A 214 7.75 -5.61 -14.32
C ALA A 214 7.45 -7.11 -14.19
N PRO A 215 7.12 -7.67 -13.00
CA PRO A 215 6.78 -9.09 -12.90
C PRO A 215 5.62 -9.50 -13.81
N VAL A 216 4.50 -8.79 -13.79
CA VAL A 216 3.35 -9.11 -14.66
C VAL A 216 3.65 -8.86 -16.14
N LEU A 217 4.43 -7.84 -16.46
CA LEU A 217 4.87 -7.59 -17.84
C LEU A 217 5.78 -8.73 -18.34
N GLN A 218 6.62 -9.29 -17.49
CA GLN A 218 7.46 -10.43 -17.80
C GLN A 218 6.64 -11.71 -18.02
N GLU A 219 5.65 -11.97 -17.18
CA GLU A 219 4.72 -13.10 -17.38
C GLU A 219 4.00 -13.01 -18.74
N ILE A 220 3.52 -11.82 -19.13
CA ILE A 220 2.89 -11.59 -20.44
C ILE A 220 3.91 -11.80 -21.59
N LEU A 221 5.13 -11.32 -21.44
CA LEU A 221 6.20 -11.47 -22.43
C LEU A 221 6.55 -12.94 -22.69
N GLU A 222 6.58 -13.76 -21.65
CA GLU A 222 6.99 -15.17 -21.70
C GLU A 222 5.84 -16.11 -22.13
N ASP A 223 4.58 -15.67 -22.02
CA ASP A 223 3.44 -16.49 -22.38
C ASP A 223 3.29 -16.65 -23.90
N SER A 224 3.62 -17.83 -24.41
CA SER A 224 3.50 -18.17 -25.83
C SER A 224 2.09 -18.15 -26.39
N SER A 225 1.06 -18.21 -25.53
CA SER A 225 -0.36 -18.10 -25.93
C SER A 225 -0.79 -16.65 -26.21
N VAL A 226 0.01 -15.68 -25.79
CA VAL A 226 -0.19 -14.25 -26.07
C VAL A 226 0.41 -13.90 -27.42
N ILE A 227 -0.31 -13.13 -28.24
CA ILE A 227 0.15 -12.75 -29.58
C ILE A 227 1.41 -11.88 -29.54
N ASN A 228 2.25 -11.99 -30.57
CA ASN A 228 3.56 -11.36 -30.61
C ASN A 228 3.55 -9.83 -30.40
N VAL A 229 2.52 -9.13 -30.91
CA VAL A 229 2.43 -7.66 -30.77
C VAL A 229 2.24 -7.25 -29.30
N VAL A 230 1.45 -8.00 -28.54
CA VAL A 230 1.21 -7.78 -27.11
C VAL A 230 2.50 -8.03 -26.32
N ARG A 231 3.19 -9.14 -26.63
CA ARG A 231 4.49 -9.48 -26.02
C ARG A 231 5.55 -8.41 -26.30
N ALA A 232 5.58 -7.87 -27.54
CA ALA A 232 6.50 -6.79 -27.89
C ALA A 232 6.22 -5.50 -27.09
N ARG A 233 4.93 -5.17 -26.84
CA ARG A 233 4.56 -4.03 -26.00
C ARG A 233 5.00 -4.21 -24.54
N ALA A 234 4.80 -5.41 -23.98
CA ALA A 234 5.26 -5.72 -22.63
C ALA A 234 6.79 -5.56 -22.51
N LYS A 235 7.54 -6.05 -23.49
CA LYS A 235 9.00 -5.88 -23.56
C LYS A 235 9.42 -4.41 -23.54
N GLU A 236 8.80 -3.58 -24.40
CA GLU A 236 9.11 -2.14 -24.47
C GLU A 236 8.87 -1.44 -23.11
N LEU A 237 7.75 -1.77 -22.42
CA LEU A 237 7.45 -1.20 -21.10
C LEU A 237 8.47 -1.62 -20.03
N ILE A 238 8.96 -2.86 -20.07
CA ILE A 238 10.05 -3.32 -19.19
C ILE A 238 11.33 -2.51 -19.44
N GLU A 239 11.69 -2.30 -20.72
CA GLU A 239 12.86 -1.52 -21.10
C GLU A 239 12.74 -0.06 -20.66
N MET A 240 11.55 0.55 -20.81
CA MET A 240 11.28 1.90 -20.30
C MET A 240 11.40 1.98 -18.76
N GLY A 241 10.86 1.02 -18.03
CA GLY A 241 10.99 0.97 -16.57
C GLY A 241 12.43 0.86 -16.10
N ASN A 242 13.23 0.03 -16.76
CA ASN A 242 14.65 -0.16 -16.43
C ASN A 242 15.49 1.08 -16.74
N SER A 243 15.20 1.79 -17.84
CA SER A 243 15.95 3.00 -18.23
C SER A 243 15.72 4.14 -17.22
N VAL A 244 14.50 4.32 -16.73
CA VAL A 244 14.18 5.33 -15.71
C VAL A 244 14.83 4.97 -14.37
N ALA A 245 14.84 3.70 -13.99
CA ALA A 245 15.45 3.25 -12.73
C ALA A 245 16.99 3.41 -12.73
N ALA A 246 17.66 3.32 -13.91
CA ALA A 246 19.11 3.43 -14.06
C ALA A 246 19.60 4.88 -14.22
N GLY A 247 18.74 5.82 -14.59
CA GLY A 247 19.08 7.22 -14.89
C GLY A 247 19.02 8.18 -13.70
N HIS A 248 18.81 7.65 -12.49
CA HIS A 248 18.70 8.46 -11.25
C HIS A 248 19.73 8.03 -10.19
#